data_e723d4dd53471fb70663f66a741a5e1a
#
_entry.id   e723d4dd53471fb70663f66a741a5e1a
#
_cell.length_a   1.000
_cell.length_b   1.000
_cell.length_c   1.000
_cell.angle_alpha   90.00
_cell.angle_beta   90.00
_cell.angle_gamma   90.00
#
_symmetry.space_group_name_H-M   'P 1'
#
loop_
_entity.id
_entity.type
_entity.pdbx_description
1 polymer ?
#
loop_
_entity_poly.entity_id
_entity_poly.type
_entity_poly.pdbx_seq_one_letter_code
_entity_poly.pdbx_strand_id
1 'polypeptide(L)'
;VAHVRLTLFPGCLFAGDRQILVGFFKSAHTMSQTILQSVPVGEKVGIAFSGGLDTSAALRWMKNKGAFPYAYTANLGQPDEDDYESIPRRALEYGAEKARLIDCRPQLVAEGIAAIQSGAFHIATAGIPYFNTTPIGRAVTGTMLVAAMRDDGVNIWGDGSTYKGNDIERFYRYGLLVNPNLKIYKPWLDVQFIKELGGRAEMSAFLNAEGFNYRMKAEKAYSTDCNMLGATHEAKDLEHLNKSMKIVEPIMGVRFWDESVKIDPETVTVRFEEGMPVALNGKEFKNAVELMMEANRIGGRHGLGMSDQIENRIIEAKSRGIYEAPGMALLYIAYERLLSGIHNEDTLEQYHINGRKLGRLLYQGRWFDSQAIMLRESAMRWVARPITGEVDLELRRGNDFTILDTRSPNLTYEPSRLTMEKGDSMFTAVDRIGQLTMRNLDITDTRAKLQTYAKTGLLTGGEGSVVPMLTGRKEK
;
A
#
# COMPACT_ATOMS: atom_id res chain seq x y z
N VAL A 1 6.72 46.31 -33.28
CA VAL A 1 6.89 47.05 -32.04
C VAL A 1 5.49 47.26 -31.47
N ALA A 2 5.09 46.44 -30.53
CA ALA A 2 3.88 46.63 -29.74
C ALA A 2 4.26 46.36 -28.26
N HIS A 3 4.24 47.44 -27.51
CA HIS A 3 4.44 47.39 -26.05
C HIS A 3 3.20 46.85 -25.37
N VAL A 4 3.36 45.70 -24.65
CA VAL A 4 2.37 45.23 -23.69
C VAL A 4 2.70 45.83 -22.34
N ARG A 5 1.85 46.75 -21.88
CA ARG A 5 1.88 47.29 -20.51
C ARG A 5 1.32 46.23 -19.54
N LEU A 6 2.14 45.73 -18.61
CA LEU A 6 1.67 45.07 -17.40
C LEU A 6 1.07 46.12 -16.46
N THR A 7 -0.21 46.05 -16.23
CA THR A 7 -0.93 46.74 -15.18
C THR A 7 -0.78 45.97 -13.86
N LEU A 8 0.02 46.47 -12.96
CA LEU A 8 0.06 46.06 -11.55
C LEU A 8 -1.19 46.57 -10.84
N PHE A 9 -1.98 45.66 -10.27
CA PHE A 9 -3.04 45.98 -9.32
C PHE A 9 -2.39 46.31 -7.95
N PRO A 10 -2.65 47.47 -7.34
CA PRO A 10 -2.23 47.74 -5.98
C PRO A 10 -3.34 47.36 -4.99
N GLY A 11 -2.95 46.69 -3.92
CA GLY A 11 -3.67 46.73 -2.66
C GLY A 11 -4.38 45.46 -2.22
N CYS A 12 -3.65 44.61 -1.50
CA CYS A 12 -4.15 43.96 -0.30
C CYS A 12 -2.97 43.78 0.68
N LEU A 13 -2.79 44.76 1.53
CA LEU A 13 -1.99 44.68 2.75
C LEU A 13 -2.73 43.75 3.72
N PHE A 14 -2.31 42.49 3.84
CA PHE A 14 -2.59 41.70 5.03
C PHE A 14 -1.48 41.98 6.06
N ALA A 15 -1.73 42.91 6.94
CA ALA A 15 -1.07 43.03 8.25
C ALA A 15 -1.72 41.99 9.17
N GLY A 16 -1.07 40.89 9.37
CA GLY A 16 -1.51 39.82 10.29
C GLY A 16 -0.57 38.62 10.19
N ASP A 17 0.11 38.37 11.31
CA ASP A 17 0.78 37.15 11.67
C ASP A 17 2.20 36.85 11.17
N ARG A 18 3.12 37.74 11.55
CA ARG A 18 4.53 37.32 11.73
C ARG A 18 4.75 36.44 12.98
N GLN A 19 3.73 36.21 13.80
CA GLN A 19 3.86 35.40 15.02
C GLN A 19 3.72 33.90 14.79
N ILE A 20 3.10 33.45 13.67
CA ILE A 20 2.93 32.00 13.38
C ILE A 20 4.25 31.35 12.93
N LEU A 21 5.11 32.07 12.23
CA LEU A 21 6.39 31.49 11.74
C LEU A 21 7.47 31.37 12.84
N VAL A 22 7.40 32.14 13.90
CA VAL A 22 8.39 32.08 15.01
C VAL A 22 8.08 30.91 15.97
N GLY A 23 6.81 30.46 16.02
CA GLY A 23 6.42 29.28 16.79
C GLY A 23 6.97 27.94 16.24
N PHE A 24 7.16 27.82 14.92
CA PHE A 24 7.66 26.61 14.29
C PHE A 24 9.16 26.36 14.53
N PHE A 25 9.98 27.38 14.71
CA PHE A 25 11.42 27.22 14.94
C PHE A 25 11.81 26.98 16.41
N LYS A 26 10.92 27.22 17.38
CA LYS A 26 11.18 26.87 18.78
C LYS A 26 10.97 25.40 19.12
N SER A 27 10.34 24.63 18.22
CA SER A 27 10.06 23.19 18.42
C SER A 27 11.27 22.25 18.13
N ALA A 28 12.31 22.73 17.47
CA ALA A 28 13.44 21.87 17.07
C ALA A 28 14.34 21.41 18.24
N HIS A 29 14.24 22.02 19.42
CA HIS A 29 15.07 21.67 20.59
C HIS A 29 14.42 20.69 21.57
N THR A 30 13.16 20.28 21.35
CA THR A 30 12.42 19.36 22.23
C THR A 30 12.25 17.94 21.66
N MET A 31 12.76 17.64 20.47
CA MET A 31 12.60 16.31 19.84
C MET A 31 13.29 15.16 20.60
N SER A 32 14.30 15.41 21.44
CA SER A 32 14.96 14.37 22.22
C SER A 32 14.11 13.78 23.37
N GLN A 33 12.96 14.41 23.69
CA GLN A 33 12.04 13.98 24.74
C GLN A 33 10.75 13.33 24.21
N THR A 34 10.60 13.19 22.89
CA THR A 34 9.39 12.60 22.30
C THR A 34 9.30 11.11 22.53
N ILE A 35 10.43 10.39 22.53
CA ILE A 35 10.47 8.95 22.75
C ILE A 35 10.87 8.69 24.19
N LEU A 36 9.96 8.06 24.95
CA LEU A 36 10.17 7.67 26.34
C LEU A 36 10.89 6.33 26.38
N GLN A 37 11.95 6.24 27.21
CA GLN A 37 12.79 5.04 27.35
C GLN A 37 12.41 4.18 28.56
N SER A 38 11.46 4.64 29.37
CA SER A 38 10.93 3.90 30.51
C SER A 38 9.43 4.13 30.63
N VAL A 39 8.75 3.21 31.34
CA VAL A 39 7.30 3.29 31.55
C VAL A 39 6.91 4.64 32.21
N PRO A 40 5.93 5.36 31.66
CA PRO A 40 5.50 6.65 32.19
C PRO A 40 4.56 6.48 33.41
N VAL A 41 5.11 6.33 34.58
CA VAL A 41 4.39 6.11 35.85
C VAL A 41 3.47 7.30 36.15
N GLY A 42 2.22 7.03 36.49
CA GLY A 42 1.20 8.04 36.81
C GLY A 42 0.58 8.73 35.59
N GLU A 43 0.99 8.37 34.36
CA GLU A 43 0.50 8.97 33.13
C GLU A 43 -0.48 8.04 32.39
N LYS A 44 -1.38 8.63 31.58
CA LYS A 44 -2.24 7.90 30.68
C LYS A 44 -1.46 7.46 29.45
N VAL A 45 -1.43 6.16 29.14
CA VAL A 45 -0.77 5.59 27.98
C VAL A 45 -1.80 4.93 27.06
N GLY A 46 -1.96 5.46 25.85
CA GLY A 46 -2.77 4.82 24.83
C GLY A 46 -2.00 3.69 24.16
N ILE A 47 -2.55 2.49 24.15
CA ILE A 47 -1.97 1.35 23.48
C ILE A 47 -2.83 0.89 22.30
N ALA A 48 -2.22 0.72 21.12
CA ALA A 48 -2.86 0.00 20.02
C ALA A 48 -2.97 -1.46 20.39
N PHE A 49 -4.17 -1.89 20.78
CA PHE A 49 -4.41 -3.19 21.40
C PHE A 49 -5.07 -4.14 20.40
N SER A 50 -4.37 -5.21 20.05
CA SER A 50 -4.84 -6.27 19.15
C SER A 50 -5.46 -7.47 19.88
N GLY A 51 -5.37 -7.53 21.20
CA GLY A 51 -5.75 -8.72 21.99
C GLY A 51 -4.79 -9.90 21.89
N GLY A 52 -3.68 -9.76 21.16
CA GLY A 52 -2.61 -10.75 21.10
C GLY A 52 -1.70 -10.75 22.33
N LEU A 53 -0.78 -11.73 22.42
CA LEU A 53 0.10 -11.93 23.55
C LEU A 53 0.92 -10.67 23.90
N ASP A 54 1.57 -10.09 22.89
CA ASP A 54 2.48 -8.96 23.07
C ASP A 54 1.77 -7.73 23.67
N THR A 55 0.62 -7.36 23.12
CA THR A 55 -0.13 -6.20 23.60
C THR A 55 -0.83 -6.44 24.92
N SER A 56 -1.26 -7.68 25.21
CA SER A 56 -1.86 -8.06 26.49
C SER A 56 -0.82 -8.04 27.63
N ALA A 57 0.36 -8.64 27.39
CA ALA A 57 1.46 -8.61 28.35
C ALA A 57 1.96 -7.18 28.59
N ALA A 58 2.13 -6.39 27.52
CA ALA A 58 2.56 -5.01 27.61
C ALA A 58 1.57 -4.15 28.43
N LEU A 59 0.28 -4.29 28.16
CA LEU A 59 -0.76 -3.57 28.89
C LEU A 59 -0.73 -3.90 30.38
N ARG A 60 -0.71 -5.19 30.73
CA ARG A 60 -0.69 -5.63 32.12
C ARG A 60 0.58 -5.19 32.85
N TRP A 61 1.73 -5.32 32.15
CA TRP A 61 3.01 -4.90 32.70
C TRP A 61 3.05 -3.40 33.00
N MET A 62 2.57 -2.55 32.06
CA MET A 62 2.49 -1.11 32.27
C MET A 62 1.59 -0.76 33.46
N LYS A 63 0.46 -1.45 33.60
CA LYS A 63 -0.44 -1.28 34.73
C LYS A 63 0.26 -1.61 36.08
N ASN A 64 0.98 -2.73 36.12
CA ASN A 64 1.72 -3.15 37.32
C ASN A 64 2.87 -2.18 37.66
N LYS A 65 3.44 -1.49 36.69
CA LYS A 65 4.48 -0.46 36.88
C LYS A 65 3.90 0.92 37.22
N GLY A 66 2.56 1.06 37.31
CA GLY A 66 1.90 2.29 37.77
C GLY A 66 1.55 3.27 36.67
N ALA A 67 1.58 2.89 35.41
CA ALA A 67 0.96 3.67 34.33
C ALA A 67 -0.57 3.42 34.28
N PHE A 68 -1.30 4.28 33.57
CA PHE A 68 -2.72 4.15 33.33
C PHE A 68 -2.97 3.78 31.86
N PRO A 69 -3.04 2.47 31.49
CA PRO A 69 -3.23 2.05 30.10
C PRO A 69 -4.65 2.36 29.61
N TYR A 70 -4.77 2.91 28.41
CA TYR A 70 -6.00 3.10 27.63
C TYR A 70 -5.87 2.27 26.36
N ALA A 71 -6.76 1.32 26.12
CA ALA A 71 -6.68 0.43 24.97
C ALA A 71 -7.51 0.96 23.80
N TYR A 72 -6.93 0.98 22.61
CA TYR A 72 -7.60 1.36 21.38
C TYR A 72 -7.43 0.25 20.36
N THR A 73 -8.53 -0.32 19.91
CA THR A 73 -8.58 -1.40 18.92
C THR A 73 -9.11 -0.88 17.61
N ALA A 74 -8.39 -1.11 16.52
CA ALA A 74 -8.85 -0.79 15.17
C ALA A 74 -9.63 -1.98 14.59
N ASN A 75 -10.91 -1.77 14.27
CA ASN A 75 -11.65 -2.68 13.42
C ASN A 75 -11.29 -2.35 11.95
N LEU A 76 -10.44 -3.17 11.37
CA LEU A 76 -10.00 -3.09 9.97
C LEU A 76 -10.69 -4.15 9.09
N GLY A 77 -11.70 -4.84 9.59
CA GLY A 77 -12.35 -5.97 8.91
C GLY A 77 -11.40 -7.16 8.74
N GLN A 78 -10.58 -7.47 9.75
CA GLN A 78 -9.64 -8.59 9.73
C GLN A 78 -10.39 -9.91 9.53
N PRO A 79 -10.07 -10.72 8.51
CA PRO A 79 -10.81 -11.95 8.21
C PRO A 79 -10.59 -13.09 9.22
N ASP A 80 -9.63 -12.95 10.14
CA ASP A 80 -9.32 -13.92 11.19
C ASP A 80 -9.84 -13.52 12.59
N GLU A 81 -10.72 -12.51 12.67
CA GLU A 81 -11.34 -12.05 13.90
C GLU A 81 -12.87 -12.14 13.82
N ASP A 82 -13.45 -13.05 14.61
CA ASP A 82 -14.88 -13.32 14.62
C ASP A 82 -15.66 -12.45 15.62
N ASP A 83 -15.03 -11.97 16.71
CA ASP A 83 -15.67 -11.17 17.76
C ASP A 83 -14.83 -9.95 18.16
N TYR A 84 -14.95 -8.88 17.36
CA TYR A 84 -14.28 -7.62 17.62
C TYR A 84 -14.62 -7.01 18.99
N GLU A 85 -15.87 -7.19 19.46
CA GLU A 85 -16.31 -6.63 20.74
C GLU A 85 -15.66 -7.33 21.94
N SER A 86 -15.14 -8.54 21.75
CA SER A 86 -14.39 -9.23 22.81
C SER A 86 -13.03 -8.59 23.09
N ILE A 87 -12.42 -7.91 22.11
CA ILE A 87 -11.07 -7.36 22.25
C ILE A 87 -11.02 -6.23 23.28
N PRO A 88 -11.87 -5.18 23.22
CA PRO A 88 -11.94 -4.18 24.29
C PRO A 88 -12.26 -4.75 25.66
N ARG A 89 -13.16 -5.74 25.74
CA ARG A 89 -13.49 -6.40 27.00
C ARG A 89 -12.26 -7.05 27.63
N ARG A 90 -11.49 -7.80 26.84
CA ARG A 90 -10.23 -8.40 27.30
C ARG A 90 -9.22 -7.33 27.75
N ALA A 91 -9.15 -6.19 27.06
CA ALA A 91 -8.26 -5.11 27.50
C ALA A 91 -8.62 -4.58 28.89
N LEU A 92 -9.91 -4.46 29.21
CA LEU A 92 -10.37 -4.07 30.56
C LEU A 92 -10.01 -5.14 31.60
N GLU A 93 -10.16 -6.43 31.28
CA GLU A 93 -9.75 -7.54 32.14
C GLU A 93 -8.24 -7.49 32.45
N TYR A 94 -7.38 -7.16 31.46
CA TYR A 94 -5.96 -6.97 31.66
C TYR A 94 -5.60 -5.69 32.43
N GLY A 95 -6.56 -4.84 32.75
CA GLY A 95 -6.41 -3.67 33.60
C GLY A 95 -6.31 -2.33 32.87
N ALA A 96 -6.82 -2.25 31.64
CA ALA A 96 -6.98 -0.95 30.99
C ALA A 96 -8.02 -0.09 31.72
N GLU A 97 -7.76 1.20 31.88
CA GLU A 97 -8.69 2.17 32.46
C GLU A 97 -9.89 2.43 31.55
N LYS A 98 -9.67 2.35 30.26
CA LYS A 98 -10.66 2.50 29.20
C LYS A 98 -10.26 1.66 28.00
N ALA A 99 -11.26 1.11 27.31
CA ALA A 99 -11.04 0.40 26.05
C ALA A 99 -12.05 0.86 25.00
N ARG A 100 -11.60 1.08 23.76
CA ARG A 100 -12.44 1.53 22.65
C ARG A 100 -12.16 0.67 21.41
N LEU A 101 -13.24 0.31 20.72
CA LEU A 101 -13.22 -0.23 19.36
C LEU A 101 -13.49 0.90 18.38
N ILE A 102 -12.60 1.12 17.42
CA ILE A 102 -12.70 2.17 16.42
C ILE A 102 -12.96 1.53 15.06
N ASP A 103 -14.10 1.83 14.45
CA ASP A 103 -14.40 1.34 13.10
C ASP A 103 -13.56 2.12 12.07
N CYS A 104 -12.55 1.46 11.55
CA CYS A 104 -11.60 2.00 10.56
C CYS A 104 -11.89 1.50 9.13
N ARG A 105 -12.89 0.64 8.92
CA ARG A 105 -13.16 -0.01 7.63
C ARG A 105 -13.46 0.97 6.50
N PRO A 106 -14.33 2.00 6.69
CA PRO A 106 -14.61 2.94 5.61
C PRO A 106 -13.38 3.70 5.12
N GLN A 107 -12.55 4.18 6.06
CA GLN A 107 -11.31 4.89 5.74
C GLN A 107 -10.28 3.96 5.10
N LEU A 108 -10.17 2.72 5.58
CA LEU A 108 -9.28 1.73 5.02
C LEU A 108 -9.59 1.44 3.55
N VAL A 109 -10.87 1.24 3.22
CA VAL A 109 -11.30 0.99 1.83
C VAL A 109 -11.11 2.22 0.96
N ALA A 110 -11.41 3.42 1.48
CA ALA A 110 -11.20 4.66 0.74
C ALA A 110 -9.70 4.86 0.37
N GLU A 111 -8.79 4.62 1.31
CA GLU A 111 -7.34 4.71 1.04
C GLU A 111 -6.86 3.55 0.13
N GLY A 112 -7.46 2.37 0.22
CA GLY A 112 -7.20 1.25 -0.70
C GLY A 112 -7.60 1.59 -2.14
N ILE A 113 -8.78 2.16 -2.34
CA ILE A 113 -9.23 2.63 -3.67
C ILE A 113 -8.33 3.76 -4.18
N ALA A 114 -7.95 4.72 -3.33
CA ALA A 114 -7.01 5.78 -3.70
C ALA A 114 -5.64 5.23 -4.14
N ALA A 115 -5.19 4.14 -3.52
CA ALA A 115 -3.97 3.44 -3.93
C ALA A 115 -4.13 2.77 -5.31
N ILE A 116 -5.29 2.17 -5.63
CA ILE A 116 -5.61 1.65 -6.97
C ILE A 116 -5.60 2.80 -7.98
N GLN A 117 -6.36 3.87 -7.71
CA GLN A 117 -6.50 5.03 -8.59
C GLN A 117 -5.17 5.71 -8.93
N SER A 118 -4.20 5.62 -8.05
CA SER A 118 -2.88 6.25 -8.21
C SER A 118 -1.75 5.27 -8.52
N GLY A 119 -2.03 3.98 -8.68
CA GLY A 119 -1.04 2.96 -8.95
C GLY A 119 0.02 2.84 -7.85
N ALA A 120 -0.32 3.07 -6.58
CA ALA A 120 0.62 3.20 -5.46
C ALA A 120 1.27 1.85 -5.06
N PHE A 121 1.83 1.13 -6.03
CA PHE A 121 2.41 -0.20 -5.88
C PHE A 121 3.83 -0.22 -6.48
N HIS A 122 4.86 -0.40 -5.63
CA HIS A 122 6.26 -0.32 -6.07
C HIS A 122 6.99 -1.67 -6.02
N ILE A 123 6.42 -2.66 -5.34
CA ILE A 123 6.97 -4.02 -5.25
C ILE A 123 6.13 -4.90 -6.16
N ALA A 124 6.76 -5.56 -7.11
CA ALA A 124 6.11 -6.51 -8.00
C ALA A 124 7.10 -7.60 -8.41
N THR A 125 6.62 -8.85 -8.48
CA THR A 125 7.34 -9.98 -9.04
C THR A 125 6.55 -10.50 -10.24
N ALA A 126 7.18 -10.57 -11.42
CA ALA A 126 6.57 -11.05 -12.65
C ALA A 126 5.20 -10.40 -12.97
N GLY A 127 5.07 -9.09 -12.75
CA GLY A 127 3.84 -8.34 -13.00
C GLY A 127 2.78 -8.42 -11.90
N ILE A 128 2.96 -9.23 -10.87
CA ILE A 128 2.02 -9.35 -9.75
C ILE A 128 2.45 -8.40 -8.64
N PRO A 129 1.67 -7.33 -8.34
CA PRO A 129 2.06 -6.34 -7.35
C PRO A 129 1.77 -6.79 -5.92
N TYR A 130 2.54 -6.25 -4.98
CA TYR A 130 2.12 -6.14 -3.58
C TYR A 130 1.26 -4.87 -3.42
N PHE A 131 0.00 -5.03 -3.01
CA PHE A 131 -0.97 -3.94 -2.93
C PHE A 131 -0.80 -3.00 -1.72
N ASN A 132 0.34 -3.06 -1.03
CA ASN A 132 0.63 -2.22 0.15
C ASN A 132 -0.46 -2.26 1.23
N THR A 133 -1.15 -3.39 1.39
CA THR A 133 -2.32 -3.52 2.27
C THR A 133 -2.01 -3.28 3.74
N THR A 134 -0.85 -3.79 4.22
CA THR A 134 -0.36 -3.48 5.57
C THR A 134 0.04 -2.00 5.71
N PRO A 135 0.85 -1.38 4.82
CA PRO A 135 1.14 0.06 4.88
C PRO A 135 -0.10 0.96 4.91
N ILE A 136 -1.13 0.66 4.09
CA ILE A 136 -2.42 1.37 4.09
C ILE A 136 -3.11 1.19 5.46
N GLY A 137 -3.17 -0.03 5.97
CA GLY A 137 -3.72 -0.34 7.29
C GLY A 137 -3.05 0.48 8.39
N ARG A 138 -1.71 0.63 8.36
CA ARG A 138 -0.97 1.42 9.35
C ARG A 138 -1.21 2.93 9.21
N ALA A 139 -1.40 3.43 7.99
CA ALA A 139 -1.77 4.83 7.77
C ALA A 139 -3.11 5.15 8.43
N VAL A 140 -4.11 4.29 8.25
CA VAL A 140 -5.44 4.46 8.84
C VAL A 140 -5.42 4.23 10.35
N THR A 141 -4.83 3.15 10.82
CA THR A 141 -4.75 2.84 12.26
C THR A 141 -4.01 3.95 13.02
N GLY A 142 -2.83 4.35 12.55
CA GLY A 142 -2.00 5.36 13.22
C GLY A 142 -2.68 6.73 13.32
N THR A 143 -3.49 7.09 12.33
CA THR A 143 -4.23 8.36 12.35
C THR A 143 -5.50 8.28 13.20
N MET A 144 -6.33 7.27 13.01
CA MET A 144 -7.64 7.18 13.67
C MET A 144 -7.54 6.87 15.16
N LEU A 145 -6.63 5.99 15.57
CA LEU A 145 -6.46 5.71 16.99
C LEU A 145 -5.88 6.91 17.75
N VAL A 146 -4.92 7.63 17.17
CA VAL A 146 -4.38 8.84 17.81
C VAL A 146 -5.42 9.95 17.87
N ALA A 147 -6.30 10.07 16.88
CA ALA A 147 -7.44 10.99 16.96
C ALA A 147 -8.36 10.62 18.13
N ALA A 148 -8.71 9.35 18.29
CA ALA A 148 -9.51 8.86 19.41
C ALA A 148 -8.82 9.06 20.78
N MET A 149 -7.50 8.89 20.84
CA MET A 149 -6.70 9.20 22.04
C MET A 149 -6.77 10.67 22.42
N ARG A 150 -6.69 11.56 21.45
CA ARG A 150 -6.82 13.01 21.68
C ARG A 150 -8.17 13.36 22.31
N ASP A 151 -9.26 12.76 21.85
CA ASP A 151 -10.60 12.95 22.40
C ASP A 151 -10.69 12.51 23.86
N ASP A 152 -9.88 11.50 24.27
CA ASP A 152 -9.82 10.99 25.63
C ASP A 152 -8.74 11.71 26.50
N GLY A 153 -8.05 12.70 25.94
CA GLY A 153 -6.97 13.42 26.64
C GLY A 153 -5.75 12.53 26.93
N VAL A 154 -5.46 11.57 26.03
CA VAL A 154 -4.31 10.66 26.10
C VAL A 154 -3.26 11.10 25.11
N ASN A 155 -2.05 11.45 25.60
CA ASN A 155 -0.97 12.03 24.79
C ASN A 155 0.30 11.17 24.74
N ILE A 156 0.23 9.92 25.17
CA ILE A 156 1.35 8.97 25.08
C ILE A 156 0.87 7.76 24.27
N TRP A 157 1.51 7.51 23.13
CA TRP A 157 1.21 6.38 22.26
C TRP A 157 2.10 5.18 22.58
N GLY A 158 1.50 4.00 22.65
CA GLY A 158 2.16 2.71 22.74
C GLY A 158 1.62 1.71 21.71
N ASP A 159 2.46 0.80 21.27
CA ASP A 159 2.09 -0.33 20.41
C ASP A 159 3.09 -1.48 20.56
N GLY A 160 2.77 -2.62 19.96
CA GLY A 160 3.59 -3.84 19.97
C GLY A 160 4.68 -3.91 18.90
N SER A 161 4.99 -2.82 18.18
CA SER A 161 5.99 -2.87 17.12
C SER A 161 7.40 -3.10 17.66
N THR A 162 8.13 -3.98 16.98
CA THR A 162 9.54 -4.27 17.31
C THR A 162 10.48 -3.30 16.59
N TYR A 163 11.68 -3.10 17.13
CA TYR A 163 12.69 -2.20 16.57
C TYR A 163 13.24 -2.64 15.20
N LYS A 164 13.05 -3.90 14.79
CA LYS A 164 13.44 -4.44 13.47
C LYS A 164 12.35 -4.35 12.43
N GLY A 165 11.11 -4.07 12.84
CA GLY A 165 9.95 -3.99 11.94
C GLY A 165 9.79 -2.64 11.28
N ASN A 166 8.94 -2.57 10.24
CA ASN A 166 8.58 -1.33 9.56
C ASN A 166 7.59 -0.47 10.37
N ASP A 167 6.75 -1.12 11.17
CA ASP A 167 5.59 -0.48 11.81
C ASP A 167 5.97 0.53 12.90
N ILE A 168 7.15 0.34 13.50
CA ILE A 168 7.67 1.27 14.50
C ILE A 168 7.80 2.69 13.93
N GLU A 169 8.26 2.82 12.69
CA GLU A 169 8.38 4.11 12.01
C GLU A 169 7.04 4.60 11.45
N ARG A 170 6.23 3.71 10.89
CA ARG A 170 4.91 4.05 10.35
C ARG A 170 4.02 4.67 11.41
N PHE A 171 3.85 4.03 12.57
CA PHE A 171 3.04 4.56 13.67
C PHE A 171 3.63 5.83 14.28
N TYR A 172 4.95 5.91 14.41
CA TYR A 172 5.62 7.12 14.87
C TYR A 172 5.26 8.33 14.01
N ARG A 173 5.40 8.21 12.68
CA ARG A 173 5.12 9.28 11.74
C ARG A 173 3.64 9.67 11.72
N TYR A 174 2.74 8.71 11.55
CA TYR A 174 1.31 8.98 11.47
C TYR A 174 0.75 9.54 12.77
N GLY A 175 1.20 9.05 13.90
CA GLY A 175 0.82 9.57 15.21
C GLY A 175 1.18 11.03 15.39
N LEU A 176 2.43 11.42 15.06
CA LEU A 176 2.90 12.80 15.17
C LEU A 176 2.22 13.75 14.16
N LEU A 177 1.79 13.26 12.99
CA LEU A 177 1.00 14.07 12.05
C LEU A 177 -0.37 14.45 12.62
N VAL A 178 -0.99 13.58 13.42
CA VAL A 178 -2.30 13.83 14.05
C VAL A 178 -2.15 14.66 15.33
N ASN A 179 -1.13 14.36 16.13
CA ASN A 179 -0.86 15.07 17.38
C ASN A 179 0.65 15.39 17.49
N PRO A 180 1.08 16.60 17.14
CA PRO A 180 2.50 16.98 17.18
C PRO A 180 3.11 16.98 18.58
N ASN A 181 2.29 16.96 19.63
CA ASN A 181 2.74 16.89 21.03
C ASN A 181 2.70 15.47 21.59
N LEU A 182 2.44 14.45 20.74
CA LEU A 182 2.38 13.06 21.13
C LEU A 182 3.74 12.60 21.64
N LYS A 183 3.79 12.04 22.84
CA LYS A 183 4.93 11.26 23.33
C LYS A 183 4.77 9.82 22.88
N ILE A 184 5.86 9.14 22.67
CA ILE A 184 5.90 7.75 22.20
C ILE A 184 6.55 6.89 23.28
N TYR A 185 5.82 5.91 23.79
CA TYR A 185 6.35 4.87 24.63
C TYR A 185 6.11 3.52 23.98
N LYS A 186 7.17 2.81 23.66
CA LYS A 186 7.08 1.46 23.10
C LYS A 186 7.74 0.47 24.03
N PRO A 187 7.00 -0.52 24.55
CA PRO A 187 7.57 -1.52 25.46
C PRO A 187 8.83 -2.19 24.90
N TRP A 188 8.87 -2.48 23.61
CA TRP A 188 10.02 -3.06 22.92
C TRP A 188 11.24 -2.14 22.75
N LEU A 189 11.18 -0.87 23.24
CA LEU A 189 12.29 0.05 23.37
C LEU A 189 12.68 0.27 24.85
N ASP A 190 11.92 -0.29 25.80
CA ASP A 190 12.19 -0.22 27.23
C ASP A 190 13.06 -1.41 27.65
N VAL A 191 14.27 -1.11 28.13
CA VAL A 191 15.25 -2.13 28.54
C VAL A 191 14.69 -3.01 29.68
N GLN A 192 13.88 -2.43 30.58
CA GLN A 192 13.28 -3.17 31.67
C GLN A 192 12.23 -4.16 31.18
N PHE A 193 11.35 -3.71 30.26
CA PHE A 193 10.37 -4.60 29.64
C PHE A 193 11.04 -5.76 28.90
N ILE A 194 12.06 -5.47 28.08
CA ILE A 194 12.80 -6.49 27.33
C ILE A 194 13.47 -7.50 28.28
N LYS A 195 14.03 -7.01 29.39
CA LYS A 195 14.69 -7.89 30.39
C LYS A 195 13.67 -8.80 31.08
N GLU A 196 12.47 -8.30 31.38
CA GLU A 196 11.46 -9.05 32.14
C GLU A 196 10.57 -9.91 31.20
N LEU A 197 10.24 -9.43 30.01
CA LEU A 197 9.24 -10.01 29.11
C LEU A 197 9.70 -10.06 27.62
N GLY A 198 11.01 -10.22 27.38
CA GLY A 198 11.59 -10.14 26.05
C GLY A 198 11.26 -11.31 25.12
N GLY A 199 10.61 -12.36 25.59
CA GLY A 199 10.24 -13.53 24.82
C GLY A 199 8.77 -13.94 25.01
N ARG A 200 8.25 -14.73 24.07
CA ARG A 200 6.83 -15.20 24.11
C ARG A 200 6.57 -16.11 25.33
N ALA A 201 7.56 -16.91 25.72
CA ALA A 201 7.44 -17.79 26.86
C ALA A 201 7.33 -16.98 28.16
N GLU A 202 8.17 -15.96 28.32
CA GLU A 202 8.20 -15.06 29.48
C GLU A 202 6.88 -14.26 29.56
N MET A 203 6.39 -13.74 28.47
CA MET A 203 5.10 -13.02 28.41
C MET A 203 3.92 -13.94 28.79
N SER A 204 3.90 -15.16 28.27
CA SER A 204 2.85 -16.14 28.59
C SER A 204 2.91 -16.56 30.06
N ALA A 205 4.11 -16.82 30.60
CA ALA A 205 4.30 -17.15 32.01
C ALA A 205 3.86 -15.99 32.91
N PHE A 206 4.21 -14.75 32.54
CA PHE A 206 3.79 -13.55 33.24
C PHE A 206 2.27 -13.44 33.33
N LEU A 207 1.56 -13.53 32.19
CA LEU A 207 0.09 -13.44 32.18
C LEU A 207 -0.56 -14.55 32.99
N ASN A 208 -0.02 -15.78 32.95
CA ASN A 208 -0.53 -16.89 33.77
C ASN A 208 -0.27 -16.66 35.28
N ALA A 209 0.87 -16.11 35.67
CA ALA A 209 1.17 -15.74 37.05
C ALA A 209 0.23 -14.63 37.58
N GLU A 210 -0.22 -13.74 36.68
CA GLU A 210 -1.23 -12.71 36.97
C GLU A 210 -2.68 -13.26 36.99
N GLY A 211 -2.87 -14.56 36.76
CA GLY A 211 -4.18 -15.23 36.83
C GLY A 211 -5.01 -15.24 35.54
N PHE A 212 -4.40 -14.88 34.40
CA PHE A 212 -5.14 -14.73 33.11
C PHE A 212 -5.17 -15.99 32.26
N ASN A 213 -4.94 -17.17 32.72
CA ASN A 213 -5.11 -18.43 31.97
C ASN A 213 -4.76 -18.35 30.46
N TYR A 214 -3.67 -17.64 30.15
CA TYR A 214 -3.25 -17.44 28.77
C TYR A 214 -2.72 -18.75 28.18
N ARG A 215 -3.43 -19.34 27.23
CA ARG A 215 -2.97 -20.53 26.51
C ARG A 215 -2.20 -20.09 25.24
N MET A 216 -0.93 -20.44 25.18
CA MET A 216 -0.17 -20.28 23.94
C MET A 216 -0.86 -21.07 22.84
N LYS A 217 -1.26 -20.38 21.75
CA LYS A 217 -1.66 -21.08 20.52
C LYS A 217 -0.44 -21.87 20.02
N ALA A 218 -0.67 -23.01 19.39
CA ALA A 218 0.37 -23.80 18.75
C ALA A 218 1.26 -22.91 17.88
N GLU A 219 2.56 -23.13 17.94
CA GLU A 219 3.51 -22.32 17.18
C GLU A 219 3.29 -22.50 15.69
N LYS A 220 2.84 -21.44 15.01
CA LYS A 220 2.71 -21.45 13.55
C LYS A 220 4.08 -21.30 12.89
N ALA A 221 4.26 -21.91 11.73
CA ALA A 221 5.48 -21.84 10.93
C ALA A 221 5.80 -20.43 10.41
N TYR A 222 4.86 -19.49 10.51
CA TYR A 222 4.97 -18.10 10.08
C TYR A 222 4.05 -17.20 10.91
N SER A 223 4.25 -15.89 10.82
CA SER A 223 3.36 -14.86 11.39
C SER A 223 2.39 -14.37 10.33
N THR A 224 1.19 -13.98 10.76
CA THR A 224 0.15 -13.41 9.88
C THR A 224 -0.31 -12.07 10.44
N ASP A 225 -0.44 -11.06 9.55
CA ASP A 225 -1.07 -9.76 9.80
C ASP A 225 -2.05 -9.48 8.68
N CYS A 226 -3.29 -9.08 9.02
CA CYS A 226 -4.32 -8.92 8.01
C CYS A 226 -5.26 -7.75 8.30
N ASN A 227 -5.91 -7.30 7.25
CA ASN A 227 -7.06 -6.41 7.26
C ASN A 227 -7.93 -6.74 6.03
N MET A 228 -9.06 -6.06 5.88
CA MET A 228 -9.99 -6.37 4.80
C MET A 228 -9.44 -6.11 3.37
N LEU A 229 -8.31 -5.42 3.20
CA LEU A 229 -7.68 -5.24 1.89
C LEU A 229 -6.71 -6.37 1.53
N GLY A 230 -6.16 -7.06 2.54
CA GLY A 230 -5.22 -8.14 2.31
C GLY A 230 -4.58 -8.71 3.56
N ALA A 231 -3.88 -9.82 3.38
CA ALA A 231 -3.11 -10.49 4.41
C ALA A 231 -1.63 -10.56 4.04
N THR A 232 -0.78 -10.53 5.06
CA THR A 232 0.67 -10.70 4.99
C THR A 232 1.06 -11.91 5.83
N HIS A 233 1.81 -12.84 5.24
CA HIS A 233 2.42 -13.98 5.92
C HIS A 233 3.92 -13.85 5.81
N GLU A 234 4.62 -13.78 6.95
CA GLU A 234 6.06 -13.54 6.99
C GLU A 234 6.73 -14.20 8.19
N ALA A 235 8.05 -14.07 8.28
CA ALA A 235 8.90 -14.54 9.35
C ALA A 235 9.05 -16.07 9.47
N LYS A 236 9.92 -16.52 10.37
CA LYS A 236 10.22 -17.93 10.66
C LYS A 236 10.57 -18.74 9.40
N ASP A 237 9.79 -19.78 9.08
CA ASP A 237 10.06 -20.65 7.92
C ASP A 237 10.02 -19.87 6.60
N LEU A 238 9.21 -18.81 6.49
CA LEU A 238 9.13 -17.99 5.29
C LEU A 238 10.34 -17.07 5.06
N GLU A 239 11.21 -16.89 6.06
CA GLU A 239 12.49 -16.18 5.88
C GLU A 239 13.46 -16.96 4.98
N HIS A 240 13.25 -18.26 4.83
CA HIS A 240 14.08 -19.15 4.02
C HIS A 240 13.54 -19.24 2.59
N LEU A 241 14.32 -18.79 1.60
CA LEU A 241 13.90 -18.78 0.19
C LEU A 241 13.72 -20.18 -0.42
N ASN A 242 14.25 -21.23 0.19
CA ASN A 242 14.03 -22.64 -0.18
C ASN A 242 12.72 -23.23 0.37
N LYS A 243 11.94 -22.46 1.14
CA LYS A 243 10.60 -22.85 1.57
C LYS A 243 9.57 -22.31 0.59
N SER A 244 8.73 -23.19 0.05
CA SER A 244 7.66 -22.80 -0.87
C SER A 244 6.61 -21.97 -0.15
N MET A 245 5.99 -21.01 -0.85
CA MET A 245 4.79 -20.31 -0.37
C MET A 245 3.63 -21.26 -0.05
N LYS A 246 3.65 -22.48 -0.58
CA LYS A 246 2.62 -23.51 -0.37
C LYS A 246 2.46 -23.96 1.09
N ILE A 247 3.38 -23.58 1.99
CA ILE A 247 3.22 -23.81 3.44
C ILE A 247 2.21 -22.85 4.09
N VAL A 248 1.83 -21.78 3.38
CA VAL A 248 0.86 -20.82 3.87
C VAL A 248 -0.55 -21.40 3.73
N GLU A 249 -1.35 -21.30 4.80
CA GLU A 249 -2.79 -21.50 4.74
C GLU A 249 -3.46 -20.17 4.47
N PRO A 250 -4.05 -19.97 3.27
CA PRO A 250 -4.70 -18.72 2.92
C PRO A 250 -5.86 -18.41 3.86
N ILE A 251 -6.00 -17.12 4.22
CA ILE A 251 -7.10 -16.65 5.08
C ILE A 251 -8.11 -15.77 4.31
N MET A 252 -7.75 -15.29 3.13
CA MET A 252 -8.64 -14.53 2.24
C MET A 252 -8.96 -15.27 0.95
N GLY A 253 -8.26 -16.35 0.67
CA GLY A 253 -8.39 -17.11 -0.54
C GLY A 253 -8.39 -18.61 -0.29
N VAL A 254 -8.03 -19.36 -1.33
CA VAL A 254 -7.94 -20.82 -1.34
C VAL A 254 -6.54 -21.27 -1.75
N ARG A 255 -6.17 -22.49 -1.38
CA ARG A 255 -4.92 -23.14 -1.84
C ARG A 255 -5.03 -23.48 -3.32
N PHE A 256 -4.90 -22.47 -4.18
CA PHE A 256 -5.06 -22.62 -5.63
C PHE A 256 -4.02 -23.56 -6.26
N TRP A 257 -2.91 -23.86 -5.59
CA TRP A 257 -1.90 -24.82 -6.01
C TRP A 257 -2.25 -26.27 -5.66
N ASP A 258 -3.31 -26.51 -4.90
CA ASP A 258 -3.78 -27.82 -4.49
C ASP A 258 -4.85 -28.28 -5.49
N GLU A 259 -4.54 -29.32 -6.27
CA GLU A 259 -5.42 -29.85 -7.31
C GLU A 259 -6.75 -30.40 -6.77
N SER A 260 -6.79 -30.78 -5.48
CA SER A 260 -8.02 -31.22 -4.82
C SER A 260 -9.04 -30.11 -4.58
N VAL A 261 -8.58 -28.83 -4.58
CA VAL A 261 -9.46 -27.66 -4.45
C VAL A 261 -10.13 -27.40 -5.80
N LYS A 262 -11.45 -27.56 -5.84
CA LYS A 262 -12.24 -27.30 -7.05
C LYS A 262 -12.36 -25.79 -7.27
N ILE A 263 -11.91 -25.30 -8.42
CA ILE A 263 -12.02 -23.90 -8.87
C ILE A 263 -12.53 -23.94 -10.30
N ASP A 264 -13.81 -23.63 -10.47
CA ASP A 264 -14.44 -23.54 -11.80
C ASP A 264 -14.21 -22.11 -12.36
N PRO A 265 -14.01 -21.95 -13.69
CA PRO A 265 -13.97 -20.62 -14.31
C PRO A 265 -15.24 -19.81 -14.03
N GLU A 266 -15.07 -18.51 -13.81
CA GLU A 266 -16.18 -17.60 -13.51
C GLU A 266 -16.02 -16.29 -14.25
N THR A 267 -17.08 -15.82 -14.91
CA THR A 267 -17.12 -14.49 -15.53
C THR A 267 -17.55 -13.45 -14.48
N VAL A 268 -16.79 -12.39 -14.38
CA VAL A 268 -17.01 -11.29 -13.43
C VAL A 268 -16.98 -9.97 -14.19
N THR A 269 -18.03 -9.17 -14.03
CA THR A 269 -18.09 -7.79 -14.53
C THR A 269 -17.76 -6.82 -13.42
N VAL A 270 -16.78 -5.93 -13.64
CA VAL A 270 -16.41 -4.85 -12.72
C VAL A 270 -16.74 -3.51 -13.37
N ARG A 271 -17.56 -2.68 -12.70
CA ARG A 271 -17.94 -1.34 -13.18
C ARG A 271 -17.28 -0.25 -12.36
N PHE A 272 -16.74 0.75 -13.08
CA PHE A 272 -16.18 1.98 -12.51
C PHE A 272 -16.96 3.21 -12.99
N GLU A 273 -17.07 4.21 -12.11
CA GLU A 273 -17.55 5.57 -12.43
C GLU A 273 -16.56 6.58 -11.83
N GLU A 274 -16.02 7.47 -12.66
CA GLU A 274 -15.00 8.46 -12.27
C GLU A 274 -13.83 7.86 -11.43
N GLY A 275 -13.38 6.64 -11.80
CA GLY A 275 -12.31 5.92 -11.12
C GLY A 275 -12.73 5.19 -9.83
N MET A 276 -13.98 5.28 -9.42
CA MET A 276 -14.53 4.57 -8.27
C MET A 276 -15.18 3.26 -8.70
N PRO A 277 -14.85 2.12 -8.07
CA PRO A 277 -15.59 0.89 -8.32
C PRO A 277 -17.00 1.02 -7.71
N VAL A 278 -18.05 0.78 -8.51
CA VAL A 278 -19.44 1.00 -8.11
C VAL A 278 -20.30 -0.26 -8.15
N ALA A 279 -19.97 -1.23 -9.01
CA ALA A 279 -20.73 -2.46 -9.13
C ALA A 279 -19.88 -3.68 -9.48
N LEU A 280 -20.33 -4.84 -9.04
CA LEU A 280 -19.81 -6.15 -9.42
C LEU A 280 -20.97 -7.01 -9.92
N ASN A 281 -20.81 -7.63 -11.11
CA ASN A 281 -21.85 -8.46 -11.74
C ASN A 281 -23.21 -7.76 -11.85
N GLY A 282 -23.20 -6.47 -12.17
CA GLY A 282 -24.41 -5.63 -12.28
C GLY A 282 -25.06 -5.25 -10.93
N LYS A 283 -24.53 -5.71 -9.81
CA LYS A 283 -25.02 -5.36 -8.47
C LYS A 283 -24.29 -4.13 -7.94
N GLU A 284 -25.02 -3.10 -7.61
CA GLU A 284 -24.53 -1.94 -6.87
C GLU A 284 -24.52 -2.20 -5.36
N PHE A 285 -23.62 -1.51 -4.64
CA PHE A 285 -23.44 -1.68 -3.20
C PHE A 285 -23.75 -0.38 -2.46
N LYS A 286 -24.25 -0.50 -1.22
CA LYS A 286 -24.58 0.65 -0.39
C LYS A 286 -23.37 1.53 -0.07
N ASN A 287 -22.20 0.91 0.02
CA ASN A 287 -20.94 1.57 0.34
C ASN A 287 -19.75 0.75 -0.19
N ALA A 288 -18.60 1.38 -0.23
CA ALA A 288 -17.37 0.76 -0.74
C ALA A 288 -16.87 -0.42 0.12
N VAL A 289 -17.22 -0.47 1.41
CA VAL A 289 -16.85 -1.60 2.30
C VAL A 289 -17.55 -2.88 1.84
N GLU A 290 -18.86 -2.82 1.56
CA GLU A 290 -19.62 -3.97 1.07
C GLU A 290 -19.12 -4.43 -0.31
N LEU A 291 -18.77 -3.48 -1.20
CA LEU A 291 -18.19 -3.79 -2.50
C LEU A 291 -16.84 -4.50 -2.34
N MET A 292 -15.94 -3.99 -1.47
CA MET A 292 -14.63 -4.61 -1.23
C MET A 292 -14.78 -6.02 -0.64
N MET A 293 -15.71 -6.24 0.27
CA MET A 293 -15.99 -7.57 0.83
C MET A 293 -16.46 -8.54 -0.26
N GLU A 294 -17.33 -8.11 -1.17
CA GLU A 294 -17.75 -8.94 -2.30
C GLU A 294 -16.60 -9.19 -3.28
N ALA A 295 -15.78 -8.17 -3.59
CA ALA A 295 -14.59 -8.33 -4.43
C ALA A 295 -13.61 -9.36 -3.82
N ASN A 296 -13.41 -9.30 -2.48
CA ASN A 296 -12.61 -10.31 -1.77
C ASN A 296 -13.21 -11.70 -1.88
N ARG A 297 -14.54 -11.83 -1.75
CA ARG A 297 -15.22 -13.12 -1.86
C ARG A 297 -15.09 -13.72 -3.27
N ILE A 298 -15.21 -12.88 -4.30
CA ILE A 298 -15.04 -13.30 -5.69
C ILE A 298 -13.59 -13.71 -5.96
N GLY A 299 -12.63 -12.81 -5.75
CA GLY A 299 -11.22 -13.11 -6.01
C GLY A 299 -10.66 -14.24 -5.14
N GLY A 300 -11.10 -14.29 -3.86
CA GLY A 300 -10.62 -15.27 -2.89
C GLY A 300 -10.94 -16.72 -3.27
N ARG A 301 -12.16 -17.01 -3.78
CA ARG A 301 -12.51 -18.39 -4.21
C ARG A 301 -11.70 -18.90 -5.41
N HIS A 302 -11.01 -17.99 -6.11
CA HIS A 302 -10.08 -18.32 -7.18
C HIS A 302 -8.60 -18.36 -6.71
N GLY A 303 -8.31 -17.83 -5.51
CA GLY A 303 -6.94 -17.62 -5.04
C GLY A 303 -6.24 -16.45 -5.74
N LEU A 304 -7.01 -15.52 -6.32
CA LEU A 304 -6.50 -14.33 -7.01
C LEU A 304 -5.77 -13.39 -6.03
N GLY A 305 -4.74 -12.71 -6.50
CA GLY A 305 -4.01 -11.69 -5.74
C GLY A 305 -3.05 -12.25 -4.69
N MET A 306 -2.71 -13.54 -4.77
CA MET A 306 -1.67 -14.13 -3.94
C MET A 306 -0.30 -14.00 -4.60
N SER A 307 0.70 -13.52 -3.85
CA SER A 307 2.04 -13.27 -4.38
C SER A 307 3.15 -13.55 -3.38
N ASP A 308 4.34 -13.93 -3.89
CA ASP A 308 5.57 -14.12 -3.14
C ASP A 308 6.55 -13.01 -3.52
N GLN A 309 6.87 -12.14 -2.57
CA GLN A 309 7.64 -10.93 -2.82
C GLN A 309 8.90 -10.88 -1.98
N ILE A 310 9.97 -10.35 -2.58
CA ILE A 310 11.17 -9.91 -1.85
C ILE A 310 11.17 -8.39 -1.83
N GLU A 311 11.22 -7.82 -0.64
CA GLU A 311 11.16 -6.39 -0.40
C GLU A 311 12.35 -5.85 0.37
N ASN A 312 12.61 -4.56 0.26
CA ASN A 312 13.52 -3.86 1.16
C ASN A 312 12.69 -3.23 2.29
N ARG A 313 12.96 -3.61 3.52
CA ARG A 313 12.39 -2.94 4.71
C ARG A 313 12.80 -1.47 4.76
N ILE A 314 12.15 -0.67 5.60
CA ILE A 314 12.52 0.76 5.79
C ILE A 314 13.98 0.90 6.25
N ILE A 315 14.48 -0.07 7.02
CA ILE A 315 15.89 -0.16 7.46
C ILE A 315 16.85 -0.73 6.39
N GLU A 316 16.43 -0.78 5.13
CA GLU A 316 17.17 -1.29 3.96
C GLU A 316 17.53 -2.80 4.00
N ALA A 317 17.10 -3.55 5.00
CA ALA A 317 17.27 -5.01 5.02
C ALA A 317 16.27 -5.69 4.07
N LYS A 318 16.71 -6.76 3.40
CA LYS A 318 15.83 -7.60 2.59
C LYS A 318 14.95 -8.49 3.47
N SER A 319 13.68 -8.63 3.09
CA SER A 319 12.76 -9.59 3.68
C SER A 319 11.87 -10.22 2.62
N ARG A 320 11.22 -11.32 2.96
CA ARG A 320 10.24 -12.00 2.12
C ARG A 320 8.89 -11.96 2.79
N GLY A 321 7.84 -11.71 2.01
CA GLY A 321 6.45 -11.82 2.43
C GLY A 321 5.63 -12.56 1.40
N ILE A 322 4.66 -13.34 1.87
CA ILE A 322 3.59 -13.92 1.05
C ILE A 322 2.35 -13.08 1.33
N TYR A 323 1.72 -12.59 0.28
CA TYR A 323 0.63 -11.64 0.36
C TYR A 323 -0.64 -12.20 -0.28
N GLU A 324 -1.79 -11.90 0.33
CA GLU A 324 -3.11 -12.12 -0.23
C GLU A 324 -3.83 -10.78 -0.35
N ALA A 325 -4.43 -10.48 -1.50
CA ALA A 325 -5.22 -9.26 -1.69
C ALA A 325 -6.26 -9.47 -2.81
N PRO A 326 -7.22 -10.40 -2.65
CA PRO A 326 -8.07 -10.84 -3.76
C PRO A 326 -8.97 -9.73 -4.32
N GLY A 327 -9.59 -8.91 -3.48
CA GLY A 327 -10.44 -7.81 -3.93
C GLY A 327 -9.64 -6.69 -4.57
N MET A 328 -8.48 -6.34 -3.99
CA MET A 328 -7.58 -5.34 -4.58
C MET A 328 -7.11 -5.78 -5.97
N ALA A 329 -6.75 -7.06 -6.14
CA ALA A 329 -6.31 -7.61 -7.41
C ALA A 329 -7.43 -7.58 -8.46
N LEU A 330 -8.63 -8.02 -8.11
CA LEU A 330 -9.79 -8.01 -9.01
C LEU A 330 -10.09 -6.59 -9.51
N LEU A 331 -10.16 -5.63 -8.59
CA LEU A 331 -10.44 -4.24 -8.93
C LEU A 331 -9.31 -3.61 -9.76
N TYR A 332 -8.04 -3.91 -9.41
CA TYR A 332 -6.89 -3.35 -10.09
C TYR A 332 -6.76 -3.85 -11.54
N ILE A 333 -6.99 -5.14 -11.80
CA ILE A 333 -6.99 -5.70 -13.17
C ILE A 333 -7.99 -4.96 -14.06
N ALA A 334 -9.22 -4.79 -13.60
CA ALA A 334 -10.26 -4.10 -14.35
C ALA A 334 -9.94 -2.60 -14.51
N TYR A 335 -9.40 -1.96 -13.46
CA TYR A 335 -8.98 -0.56 -13.49
C TYR A 335 -7.86 -0.33 -14.51
N GLU A 336 -6.79 -1.14 -14.50
CA GLU A 336 -5.69 -1.04 -15.47
C GLU A 336 -6.14 -1.26 -16.90
N ARG A 337 -7.13 -2.14 -17.12
CA ARG A 337 -7.70 -2.33 -18.45
C ARG A 337 -8.38 -1.08 -18.96
N LEU A 338 -9.21 -0.42 -18.15
CA LEU A 338 -9.84 0.85 -18.52
C LEU A 338 -8.80 1.97 -18.68
N LEU A 339 -7.85 2.04 -17.75
CA LEU A 339 -6.73 2.99 -17.78
C LEU A 339 -6.02 2.95 -19.14
N SER A 340 -5.62 1.76 -19.59
CA SER A 340 -4.91 1.58 -20.86
C SER A 340 -5.76 1.87 -22.09
N GLY A 341 -7.09 1.67 -22.02
CA GLY A 341 -8.00 1.95 -23.12
C GLY A 341 -8.40 3.44 -23.26
N ILE A 342 -8.26 4.20 -22.18
CA ILE A 342 -8.70 5.60 -22.11
C ILE A 342 -7.54 6.59 -22.30
N HIS A 343 -6.38 6.31 -21.73
CA HIS A 343 -5.24 7.22 -21.73
C HIS A 343 -4.21 6.89 -22.81
N ASN A 344 -3.49 7.93 -23.26
CA ASN A 344 -2.37 7.79 -24.18
C ASN A 344 -1.10 7.33 -23.45
N GLU A 345 -0.09 6.88 -24.21
CA GLU A 345 1.16 6.32 -23.69
C GLU A 345 1.91 7.26 -22.74
N ASP A 346 2.02 8.55 -23.08
CA ASP A 346 2.72 9.54 -22.24
C ASP A 346 2.08 9.67 -20.85
N THR A 347 0.74 9.62 -20.80
CA THR A 347 -0.02 9.65 -19.54
C THR A 347 0.18 8.37 -18.74
N LEU A 348 0.17 7.21 -19.41
CA LEU A 348 0.40 5.91 -18.79
C LEU A 348 1.80 5.81 -18.20
N GLU A 349 2.83 6.22 -18.96
CA GLU A 349 4.21 6.23 -18.46
C GLU A 349 4.33 7.08 -17.20
N GLN A 350 3.79 8.31 -17.23
CA GLN A 350 3.85 9.21 -16.09
C GLN A 350 3.07 8.65 -14.88
N TYR A 351 1.90 8.03 -15.12
CA TYR A 351 1.12 7.37 -14.07
C TYR A 351 1.93 6.25 -13.39
N HIS A 352 2.57 5.37 -14.15
CA HIS A 352 3.35 4.26 -13.58
C HIS A 352 4.59 4.75 -12.82
N ILE A 353 5.32 5.76 -13.35
CA ILE A 353 6.46 6.37 -12.65
C ILE A 353 6.02 6.98 -11.32
N ASN A 354 4.97 7.78 -11.33
CA ASN A 354 4.43 8.44 -10.14
C ASN A 354 3.86 7.42 -9.14
N GLY A 355 3.14 6.43 -9.63
CA GLY A 355 2.56 5.36 -8.83
C GLY A 355 3.62 4.55 -8.09
N ARG A 356 4.69 4.17 -8.79
CA ARG A 356 5.83 3.49 -8.16
C ARG A 356 6.49 4.34 -7.07
N LYS A 357 6.68 5.65 -7.32
CA LYS A 357 7.21 6.57 -6.31
C LYS A 357 6.28 6.69 -5.11
N LEU A 358 4.99 6.84 -5.37
CA LEU A 358 3.95 6.95 -4.34
C LEU A 358 3.84 5.67 -3.50
N GLY A 359 3.90 4.49 -4.14
CA GLY A 359 3.92 3.20 -3.47
C GLY A 359 5.09 3.05 -2.50
N ARG A 360 6.27 3.55 -2.86
CA ARG A 360 7.42 3.58 -1.95
C ARG A 360 7.21 4.54 -0.78
N LEU A 361 6.64 5.71 -1.01
CA LEU A 361 6.30 6.66 0.06
C LEU A 361 5.29 6.03 1.03
N LEU A 362 4.24 5.40 0.51
CA LEU A 362 3.25 4.68 1.32
C LEU A 362 3.91 3.59 2.17
N TYR A 363 4.75 2.76 1.56
CA TYR A 363 5.48 1.69 2.25
C TYR A 363 6.33 2.23 3.42
N GLN A 364 6.93 3.41 3.25
CA GLN A 364 7.75 4.09 4.25
C GLN A 364 6.96 4.86 5.34
N GLY A 365 5.62 4.75 5.37
CA GLY A 365 4.79 5.51 6.32
C GLY A 365 4.64 6.98 5.96
N ARG A 366 4.77 7.36 4.69
CA ARG A 366 4.79 8.73 4.19
C ARG A 366 3.58 9.07 3.30
N TRP A 367 2.47 8.36 3.50
CA TRP A 367 1.25 8.50 2.69
C TRP A 367 0.63 9.88 2.73
N PHE A 368 0.80 10.60 3.84
CA PHE A 368 0.29 11.95 4.05
C PHE A 368 1.37 13.04 3.97
N ASP A 369 2.59 12.71 3.52
CA ASP A 369 3.60 13.71 3.20
C ASP A 369 3.14 14.56 1.99
N SER A 370 3.56 15.82 1.92
CA SER A 370 3.15 16.74 0.85
C SER A 370 3.43 16.20 -0.55
N GLN A 371 4.55 15.51 -0.76
CA GLN A 371 4.85 14.87 -2.04
C GLN A 371 3.87 13.73 -2.36
N ALA A 372 3.51 12.91 -1.38
CA ALA A 372 2.56 11.82 -1.58
C ALA A 372 1.16 12.36 -1.89
N ILE A 373 0.70 13.39 -1.17
CA ILE A 373 -0.56 14.08 -1.43
C ILE A 373 -0.58 14.65 -2.85
N MET A 374 0.49 15.37 -3.27
CA MET A 374 0.60 15.94 -4.60
C MET A 374 0.48 14.87 -5.70
N LEU A 375 1.20 13.76 -5.57
CA LEU A 375 1.18 12.68 -6.56
C LEU A 375 -0.19 11.99 -6.60
N ARG A 376 -0.77 11.70 -5.45
CA ARG A 376 -2.08 11.06 -5.30
C ARG A 376 -3.19 11.94 -5.87
N GLU A 377 -3.27 13.21 -5.45
CA GLU A 377 -4.28 14.15 -5.95
C GLU A 377 -4.17 14.37 -7.45
N SER A 378 -2.95 14.44 -7.97
CA SER A 378 -2.72 14.53 -9.42
C SER A 378 -3.28 13.31 -10.16
N ALA A 379 -2.98 12.09 -9.69
CA ALA A 379 -3.47 10.86 -10.30
C ALA A 379 -5.00 10.74 -10.18
N MET A 380 -5.57 10.99 -9.01
CA MET A 380 -7.02 10.91 -8.79
C MET A 380 -7.78 11.92 -9.64
N ARG A 381 -7.27 13.14 -9.77
CA ARG A 381 -7.94 14.21 -10.52
C ARG A 381 -7.82 14.05 -12.04
N TRP A 382 -6.63 13.73 -12.54
CA TRP A 382 -6.33 13.81 -13.98
C TRP A 382 -6.32 12.44 -14.67
N VAL A 383 -6.08 11.37 -13.93
CA VAL A 383 -6.01 10.02 -14.48
C VAL A 383 -7.25 9.21 -14.13
N ALA A 384 -7.65 9.18 -12.85
CA ALA A 384 -8.75 8.33 -12.42
C ALA A 384 -10.12 8.84 -12.88
N ARG A 385 -10.36 10.17 -12.88
CA ARG A 385 -11.68 10.72 -13.21
C ARG A 385 -12.24 10.33 -14.57
N PRO A 386 -11.48 10.23 -15.66
CA PRO A 386 -11.97 9.72 -16.93
C PRO A 386 -12.31 8.23 -16.93
N ILE A 387 -11.89 7.47 -15.91
CA ILE A 387 -12.09 6.02 -15.88
C ILE A 387 -13.53 5.72 -15.47
N THR A 388 -14.38 5.57 -16.48
CA THR A 388 -15.78 5.17 -16.37
C THR A 388 -16.05 4.08 -17.39
N GLY A 389 -16.59 2.93 -16.93
CA GLY A 389 -16.85 1.81 -17.83
C GLY A 389 -16.93 0.47 -17.11
N GLU A 390 -17.02 -0.59 -17.89
CA GLU A 390 -17.14 -1.97 -17.43
C GLU A 390 -16.06 -2.85 -18.08
N VAL A 391 -15.58 -3.80 -17.32
CA VAL A 391 -14.68 -4.84 -17.80
C VAL A 391 -15.22 -6.20 -17.39
N ASP A 392 -15.36 -7.09 -18.37
CA ASP A 392 -15.68 -8.48 -18.14
C ASP A 392 -14.40 -9.32 -18.09
N LEU A 393 -14.24 -10.04 -17.01
CA LEU A 393 -13.10 -10.90 -16.74
C LEU A 393 -13.56 -12.35 -16.57
N GLU A 394 -12.87 -13.30 -17.18
CA GLU A 394 -12.98 -14.69 -16.80
C GLU A 394 -11.84 -15.01 -15.82
N LEU A 395 -12.21 -15.32 -14.58
CA LEU A 395 -11.26 -15.74 -13.55
C LEU A 395 -11.11 -17.26 -13.53
N ARG A 396 -9.90 -17.71 -13.37
CA ARG A 396 -9.55 -19.13 -13.26
C ARG A 396 -8.74 -19.37 -11.97
N ARG A 397 -7.88 -20.35 -11.96
CA ARG A 397 -7.11 -20.75 -10.79
C ARG A 397 -5.94 -19.81 -10.51
N GLY A 398 -5.88 -19.23 -9.31
CA GLY A 398 -4.80 -18.33 -8.90
C GLY A 398 -4.88 -16.98 -9.62
N ASN A 399 -3.75 -16.51 -10.14
CA ASN A 399 -3.66 -15.25 -10.87
C ASN A 399 -3.93 -15.40 -12.39
N ASP A 400 -4.55 -16.50 -12.81
CA ASP A 400 -4.89 -16.73 -14.21
C ASP A 400 -6.27 -16.12 -14.53
N PHE A 401 -6.31 -15.24 -15.52
CA PHE A 401 -7.53 -14.57 -15.97
C PHE A 401 -7.47 -14.24 -17.47
N THR A 402 -8.63 -13.97 -18.04
CA THR A 402 -8.78 -13.44 -19.41
C THR A 402 -9.71 -12.24 -19.38
N ILE A 403 -9.35 -11.15 -20.08
CA ILE A 403 -10.26 -10.03 -20.32
C ILE A 403 -11.16 -10.44 -21.49
N LEU A 404 -12.47 -10.50 -21.26
CA LEU A 404 -13.45 -10.90 -22.25
C LEU A 404 -14.01 -9.72 -23.02
N ASP A 405 -14.30 -8.60 -22.30
CA ASP A 405 -14.85 -7.38 -22.90
C ASP A 405 -14.42 -6.13 -22.14
N THR A 406 -14.47 -4.99 -22.83
CA THR A 406 -14.14 -3.68 -22.26
C THR A 406 -15.05 -2.63 -22.89
N ARG A 407 -15.90 -2.02 -22.08
CA ARG A 407 -16.89 -1.02 -22.49
C ARG A 407 -16.68 0.27 -21.72
N SER A 408 -16.52 1.39 -22.44
CA SER A 408 -16.42 2.72 -21.81
C SER A 408 -16.81 3.80 -22.81
N PRO A 409 -17.52 4.84 -22.40
CA PRO A 409 -17.78 6.01 -23.25
C PRO A 409 -16.52 6.84 -23.51
N ASN A 410 -15.45 6.62 -22.75
CA ASN A 410 -14.23 7.41 -22.79
C ASN A 410 -13.06 6.68 -23.47
N LEU A 411 -13.31 5.52 -24.11
CA LEU A 411 -12.27 4.81 -24.85
C LEU A 411 -11.70 5.69 -25.96
N THR A 412 -10.37 5.78 -26.01
CA THR A 412 -9.63 6.38 -27.12
C THR A 412 -9.25 5.32 -28.16
N TYR A 413 -9.47 4.05 -27.85
CA TYR A 413 -9.27 2.92 -28.76
C TYR A 413 -10.38 2.92 -29.81
N GLU A 414 -9.99 3.12 -31.08
CA GLU A 414 -10.89 3.17 -32.24
C GLU A 414 -10.37 2.17 -33.30
N PRO A 415 -11.03 1.02 -33.48
CA PRO A 415 -10.55 -0.02 -34.42
C PRO A 415 -10.39 0.49 -35.86
N SER A 416 -11.28 1.40 -36.30
CA SER A 416 -11.27 1.95 -37.66
C SER A 416 -9.99 2.75 -37.96
N ARG A 417 -9.30 3.29 -36.97
CA ARG A 417 -8.09 4.10 -37.18
C ARG A 417 -6.89 3.32 -37.69
N LEU A 418 -6.80 2.01 -37.36
CA LEU A 418 -5.64 1.16 -37.67
C LEU A 418 -6.03 -0.14 -38.38
N THR A 419 -7.29 -0.31 -38.80
CA THR A 419 -7.68 -1.52 -39.54
C THR A 419 -6.86 -1.66 -40.82
N MET A 420 -6.42 -2.89 -41.10
CA MET A 420 -5.76 -3.23 -42.37
C MET A 420 -6.76 -3.46 -43.50
N GLU A 421 -8.05 -3.50 -43.19
CA GLU A 421 -9.13 -3.59 -44.17
C GLU A 421 -9.32 -2.25 -44.90
N LYS A 422 -9.91 -2.31 -46.11
CA LYS A 422 -10.25 -1.09 -46.85
C LYS A 422 -11.26 -0.24 -46.07
N GLY A 423 -10.87 0.99 -45.75
CA GLY A 423 -11.72 1.95 -45.07
C GLY A 423 -11.15 3.37 -45.22
N ASP A 424 -11.92 4.36 -44.81
CA ASP A 424 -11.45 5.74 -44.76
C ASP A 424 -10.44 5.90 -43.62
N SER A 425 -9.20 6.18 -43.99
CA SER A 425 -8.12 6.44 -43.01
C SER A 425 -7.95 7.96 -42.83
N MET A 426 -7.64 8.38 -41.59
CA MET A 426 -7.30 9.79 -41.27
C MET A 426 -5.98 10.24 -41.89
N PHE A 427 -5.16 9.33 -42.38
CA PHE A 427 -3.89 9.59 -43.05
C PHE A 427 -3.67 8.63 -44.24
N THR A 428 -2.81 9.01 -45.15
CA THR A 428 -2.51 8.28 -46.38
C THR A 428 -1.11 7.67 -46.34
N ALA A 429 -0.81 6.80 -47.30
CA ALA A 429 0.53 6.26 -47.47
C ALA A 429 1.57 7.38 -47.72
N VAL A 430 1.18 8.47 -48.35
CA VAL A 430 2.07 9.63 -48.60
C VAL A 430 2.42 10.34 -47.30
N ASP A 431 1.46 10.54 -46.41
CA ASP A 431 1.70 11.12 -45.10
C ASP A 431 2.67 10.27 -44.29
N ARG A 432 2.51 8.95 -44.35
CA ARG A 432 3.41 8.02 -43.69
C ARG A 432 4.84 8.04 -44.26
N ILE A 433 4.98 8.14 -45.59
CA ILE A 433 6.29 8.30 -46.26
C ILE A 433 6.95 9.59 -45.77
N GLY A 434 6.24 10.71 -45.72
CA GLY A 434 6.76 11.97 -45.19
C GLY A 434 7.28 11.84 -43.74
N GLN A 435 6.51 11.22 -42.88
CA GLN A 435 6.92 10.98 -41.50
C GLN A 435 8.19 10.11 -41.40
N LEU A 436 8.25 9.01 -42.16
CA LEU A 436 9.43 8.13 -42.21
C LEU A 436 10.67 8.86 -42.76
N THR A 437 10.49 9.74 -43.76
CA THR A 437 11.56 10.56 -44.29
C THR A 437 12.15 11.49 -43.22
N MET A 438 11.31 12.13 -42.41
CA MET A 438 11.77 12.97 -41.32
C MET A 438 12.54 12.19 -40.22
N ARG A 439 12.20 10.91 -39.98
CA ARG A 439 12.92 10.02 -39.06
C ARG A 439 14.39 9.79 -39.48
N ASN A 440 14.74 10.02 -40.76
CA ASN A 440 16.12 9.89 -41.22
C ASN A 440 17.09 10.83 -40.49
N LEU A 441 16.62 11.97 -39.98
CA LEU A 441 17.45 12.89 -39.18
C LEU A 441 17.89 12.21 -37.87
N ASP A 442 16.93 11.70 -37.11
CA ASP A 442 17.18 10.98 -35.85
C ASP A 442 18.03 9.71 -36.05
N ILE A 443 17.75 8.95 -37.13
CA ILE A 443 18.50 7.75 -37.50
C ILE A 443 19.96 8.13 -37.84
N THR A 444 20.17 9.25 -38.56
CA THR A 444 21.49 9.74 -38.92
C THR A 444 22.31 10.13 -37.70
N ASP A 445 21.71 10.85 -36.75
CA ASP A 445 22.34 11.21 -35.49
C ASP A 445 22.70 9.97 -34.65
N THR A 446 21.78 9.01 -34.58
CA THR A 446 22.00 7.72 -33.87
C THR A 446 23.18 6.97 -34.52
N ARG A 447 23.24 6.88 -35.84
CA ARG A 447 24.35 6.21 -36.52
C ARG A 447 25.71 6.90 -36.27
N ALA A 448 25.74 8.24 -36.26
CA ALA A 448 26.93 8.99 -35.95
C ALA A 448 27.46 8.70 -34.51
N LYS A 449 26.55 8.64 -33.53
CA LYS A 449 26.85 8.27 -32.15
C LYS A 449 27.36 6.82 -32.05
N LEU A 450 26.70 5.86 -32.71
CA LEU A 450 27.14 4.45 -32.74
C LEU A 450 28.56 4.31 -33.33
N GLN A 451 28.89 5.03 -34.42
CA GLN A 451 30.21 5.03 -34.99
C GLN A 451 31.25 5.60 -34.01
N THR A 452 30.94 6.67 -33.30
CA THR A 452 31.80 7.25 -32.27
C THR A 452 32.07 6.26 -31.15
N TYR A 453 31.03 5.61 -30.61
CA TYR A 453 31.16 4.62 -29.54
C TYR A 453 31.97 3.39 -30.00
N ALA A 454 31.81 2.96 -31.24
CA ALA A 454 32.63 1.90 -31.81
C ALA A 454 34.12 2.28 -31.91
N LYS A 455 34.42 3.53 -32.34
CA LYS A 455 35.81 4.04 -32.44
C LYS A 455 36.49 4.17 -31.07
N THR A 456 35.72 4.58 -30.06
CA THR A 456 36.23 4.76 -28.68
C THR A 456 36.25 3.46 -27.87
N GLY A 457 35.82 2.35 -28.44
CA GLY A 457 35.75 1.05 -27.72
C GLY A 457 34.64 0.92 -26.68
N LEU A 458 33.76 1.91 -26.59
CA LEU A 458 32.60 1.86 -25.67
C LEU A 458 31.51 0.91 -26.17
N LEU A 459 31.39 0.72 -27.47
CA LEU A 459 30.40 -0.16 -28.08
C LEU A 459 31.04 -1.54 -28.33
N THR A 460 30.83 -2.46 -27.39
CA THR A 460 31.29 -3.84 -27.50
C THR A 460 30.04 -4.75 -27.51
N GLY A 461 29.89 -5.50 -28.60
CA GLY A 461 28.85 -6.57 -28.66
C GLY A 461 29.40 -7.85 -28.02
N GLY A 462 28.57 -8.50 -27.18
CA GLY A 462 28.83 -9.87 -26.76
C GLY A 462 28.59 -10.88 -27.88
N GLU A 463 28.94 -12.12 -27.66
CA GLU A 463 28.66 -13.22 -28.58
C GLU A 463 27.20 -13.25 -29.01
N GLY A 464 26.95 -13.32 -30.32
CA GLY A 464 25.57 -13.26 -30.89
C GLY A 464 24.96 -11.86 -30.96
N SER A 465 25.67 -10.78 -30.59
CA SER A 465 25.18 -9.42 -30.68
C SER A 465 25.10 -8.93 -32.13
N VAL A 466 24.06 -8.16 -32.48
CA VAL A 466 23.92 -7.48 -33.78
C VAL A 466 24.72 -6.17 -33.87
N VAL A 467 25.37 -5.72 -32.79
CA VAL A 467 26.12 -4.47 -32.73
C VAL A 467 27.23 -4.36 -33.79
N PRO A 468 28.00 -5.43 -34.11
CA PRO A 468 28.97 -5.37 -35.18
C PRO A 468 28.36 -5.01 -36.54
N MET A 469 27.15 -5.47 -36.83
CA MET A 469 26.43 -5.15 -38.08
C MET A 469 26.09 -3.67 -38.18
N LEU A 470 25.72 -3.05 -37.05
CA LEU A 470 25.36 -1.61 -37.00
C LEU A 470 26.54 -0.69 -37.22
N THR A 471 27.73 -1.11 -36.90
CA THR A 471 28.95 -0.30 -36.95
C THR A 471 29.83 -0.60 -38.16
N GLY A 472 29.46 -1.58 -38.99
CA GLY A 472 30.27 -2.01 -40.17
C GLY A 472 31.59 -2.71 -39.80
N ARG A 473 31.79 -3.08 -38.53
CA ARG A 473 32.96 -3.90 -38.17
C ARG A 473 32.76 -5.31 -38.70
N LYS A 474 33.62 -5.74 -39.57
CA LYS A 474 33.76 -7.17 -39.90
C LYS A 474 34.35 -7.84 -38.65
N GLU A 475 33.73 -8.90 -38.21
CA GLU A 475 34.34 -9.81 -37.23
C GLU A 475 35.70 -10.23 -37.78
N LYS A 476 36.77 -10.08 -36.96
CA LYS A 476 38.10 -10.60 -37.28
C LYS A 476 38.21 -12.05 -36.88
#